data_4f087c04c50f7bc18dbb417ed94ce724
#
_entry.id   4f087c04c50f7bc18dbb417ed94ce724
#
_cell.length_a   1.000
_cell.length_b   1.000
_cell.length_c   1.000
_cell.angle_alpha   90.00
_cell.angle_beta   90.00
_cell.angle_gamma   90.00
#
_symmetry.space_group_name_H-M   'P 1'
#
loop_
_entity.id
_entity.type
_entity.pdbx_description
1 polymer ?
#
loop_
_entity_poly.entity_id
_entity_poly.type
_entity_poly.pdbx_seq_one_letter_code
_entity_poly.pdbx_strand_id
1 'polypeptide(L)'
;MTFHGVRGSTPCHGADIVKYGGNTSCVSLDLPGEDPILFDLGTGLRYFAATLPEGRPFRGTCLLSHLHWDHIQGMPFFPPMLRDDAEVTVYAPRQADGSSAETVFRDTVKPPLFPVDLAALPGTLHFVDVLDSEFTFGVDDAVSVVSRRIPHVGTTLGFRVEWRGRVVAYLSDHQQPCDGSFAATEGALELCRDADLVIHDAQYTPAEFVEKCDWGHCTIDYAVWLAAEAGAKRLALFHHDPSHDDDRLDELCAAAVIAGERRGLSVFAAREGQTVSVGDPVSSL
;
A
#
# COMPACT_ATOMS: atom_id res chain seq x y z
N MET A 1 12.76 -2.38 1.64
CA MET A 1 11.35 -2.39 1.25
C MET A 1 11.22 -2.90 -0.16
N THR A 2 10.26 -3.79 -0.42
CA THR A 2 10.07 -4.42 -1.74
C THR A 2 8.61 -4.32 -2.17
N PHE A 3 8.38 -3.94 -3.44
CA PHE A 3 7.05 -3.87 -4.05
C PHE A 3 6.71 -5.22 -4.68
N HIS A 4 5.63 -5.86 -4.28
CA HIS A 4 5.18 -7.16 -4.79
C HIS A 4 3.94 -7.06 -5.68
N GLY A 5 3.22 -5.95 -5.59
CA GLY A 5 2.09 -5.58 -6.42
C GLY A 5 1.89 -4.08 -6.37
N VAL A 6 1.64 -3.45 -7.52
CA VAL A 6 1.64 -2.00 -7.70
C VAL A 6 0.43 -1.48 -8.49
N ARG A 7 -0.44 -2.37 -8.98
CA ARG A 7 -1.64 -2.01 -9.74
C ARG A 7 -2.82 -1.70 -8.85
N GLY A 8 -3.64 -0.79 -9.31
CA GLY A 8 -4.90 -0.43 -8.70
C GLY A 8 -6.08 -1.25 -9.21
N SER A 9 -7.13 -1.30 -8.43
CA SER A 9 -8.48 -1.77 -8.75
C SER A 9 -8.60 -3.24 -9.18
N THR A 10 -7.71 -3.75 -10.03
CA THR A 10 -7.78 -5.14 -10.53
C THR A 10 -6.43 -5.60 -11.05
N PRO A 11 -6.08 -6.89 -10.87
CA PRO A 11 -4.88 -7.42 -11.47
C PRO A 11 -5.01 -7.45 -13.00
N CYS A 12 -3.91 -7.20 -13.68
CA CYS A 12 -3.83 -7.23 -15.14
C CYS A 12 -2.62 -8.04 -15.62
N HIS A 13 -2.61 -8.43 -16.87
CA HIS A 13 -1.47 -9.12 -17.48
C HIS A 13 -1.39 -8.82 -18.98
N GLY A 14 -0.21 -8.94 -19.54
CA GLY A 14 0.04 -8.70 -20.97
C GLY A 14 1.54 -8.56 -21.23
N ALA A 15 1.93 -8.59 -22.49
CA ALA A 15 3.32 -8.35 -22.88
C ALA A 15 3.72 -6.88 -22.66
N ASP A 16 2.75 -6.01 -22.59
CA ASP A 16 2.83 -4.55 -22.47
C ASP A 16 2.77 -4.02 -21.04
N ILE A 17 2.72 -4.93 -20.03
CA ILE A 17 2.71 -4.56 -18.61
C ILE A 17 3.79 -5.28 -17.77
N VAL A 18 4.73 -5.95 -18.42
CA VAL A 18 5.75 -6.79 -17.78
C VAL A 18 6.75 -5.97 -16.96
N LYS A 19 7.03 -4.74 -17.38
CA LYS A 19 8.02 -3.87 -16.73
C LYS A 19 7.59 -3.39 -15.37
N TYR A 20 6.34 -2.95 -15.25
CA TYR A 20 5.79 -2.47 -13.98
C TYR A 20 5.12 -3.59 -13.17
N GLY A 21 4.60 -4.59 -13.86
CA GLY A 21 3.88 -5.70 -13.26
C GLY A 21 2.37 -5.48 -13.22
N GLY A 22 1.62 -6.54 -12.94
CA GLY A 22 0.15 -6.55 -13.00
C GLY A 22 -0.54 -6.97 -11.71
N ASN A 23 0.19 -7.17 -10.61
CA ASN A 23 -0.43 -7.54 -9.33
C ASN A 23 -0.88 -6.33 -8.54
N THR A 24 -1.95 -6.52 -7.77
CA THR A 24 -2.53 -5.49 -6.93
C THR A 24 -1.76 -5.32 -5.61
N SER A 25 -2.08 -4.26 -4.91
CA SER A 25 -1.37 -3.66 -3.78
C SER A 25 -0.79 -4.63 -2.76
N CYS A 26 0.53 -4.77 -2.74
CA CYS A 26 1.27 -5.47 -1.70
C CYS A 26 2.72 -4.96 -1.65
N VAL A 27 3.13 -4.46 -0.49
CA VAL A 27 4.50 -3.98 -0.27
C VAL A 27 5.03 -4.56 1.03
N SER A 28 6.26 -5.08 1.05
CA SER A 28 6.93 -5.51 2.28
C SER A 28 7.97 -4.49 2.75
N LEU A 29 8.02 -4.28 4.05
CA LEU A 29 9.06 -3.52 4.72
C LEU A 29 9.81 -4.47 5.66
N ASP A 30 11.07 -4.73 5.33
CA ASP A 30 11.95 -5.58 6.11
C ASP A 30 12.82 -4.70 7.01
N LEU A 31 12.70 -4.89 8.31
CA LEU A 31 13.45 -4.17 9.33
C LEU A 31 14.39 -5.15 10.04
N PRO A 32 15.70 -4.86 10.11
CA PRO A 32 16.67 -5.76 10.74
C PRO A 32 16.33 -6.07 12.21
N GLY A 33 16.02 -7.34 12.49
CA GLY A 33 15.69 -7.83 13.83
C GLY A 33 14.19 -7.87 14.15
N GLU A 34 13.34 -7.40 13.22
CA GLU A 34 11.90 -7.42 13.34
C GLU A 34 11.25 -8.43 12.39
N ASP A 35 10.02 -8.83 12.68
CA ASP A 35 9.18 -9.55 11.73
C ASP A 35 8.77 -8.62 10.57
N PRO A 36 8.57 -9.12 9.33
CA PRO A 36 8.23 -8.30 8.19
C PRO A 36 6.90 -7.58 8.38
N ILE A 37 6.85 -6.32 7.90
CA ILE A 37 5.62 -5.54 7.83
C ILE A 37 5.13 -5.57 6.40
N LEU A 38 3.85 -5.87 6.21
CA LEU A 38 3.16 -5.83 4.94
C LEU A 38 2.22 -4.62 4.89
N PHE A 39 2.23 -3.89 3.80
CA PHE A 39 1.19 -2.95 3.46
C PHE A 39 0.30 -3.62 2.41
N ASP A 40 -0.95 -3.84 2.78
CA ASP A 40 -1.99 -4.51 2.01
C ASP A 40 -1.69 -5.98 1.63
N LEU A 41 -2.74 -6.69 1.26
CA LEU A 41 -2.79 -8.13 1.00
C LEU A 41 -3.38 -8.43 -0.39
N GLY A 42 -3.09 -7.58 -1.38
CA GLY A 42 -3.50 -7.78 -2.77
C GLY A 42 -2.81 -8.99 -3.41
N THR A 43 -2.99 -9.18 -4.72
CA THR A 43 -2.44 -10.36 -5.41
C THR A 43 -0.93 -10.47 -5.38
N GLY A 44 -0.21 -9.34 -5.17
CA GLY A 44 1.23 -9.32 -4.94
C GLY A 44 1.70 -10.16 -3.75
N LEU A 45 0.83 -10.43 -2.77
CA LEU A 45 1.14 -11.23 -1.59
C LEU A 45 1.66 -12.63 -1.93
N ARG A 46 1.20 -13.22 -3.03
CA ARG A 46 1.70 -14.51 -3.52
C ARG A 46 3.19 -14.45 -3.87
N TYR A 47 3.66 -13.32 -4.42
CA TYR A 47 5.07 -13.13 -4.80
C TYR A 47 5.93 -12.84 -3.57
N PHE A 48 5.42 -12.11 -2.60
CA PHE A 48 6.07 -12.00 -1.30
C PHE A 48 6.29 -13.38 -0.68
N ALA A 49 5.27 -14.26 -0.68
CA ALA A 49 5.40 -15.61 -0.16
C ALA A 49 6.55 -16.41 -0.81
N ALA A 50 6.80 -16.20 -2.10
CA ALA A 50 7.89 -16.87 -2.82
C ALA A 50 9.30 -16.39 -2.39
N THR A 51 9.41 -15.27 -1.68
CA THR A 51 10.69 -14.78 -1.14
C THR A 51 11.01 -15.33 0.24
N LEU A 52 10.04 -15.97 0.91
CA LEU A 52 10.19 -16.48 2.26
C LEU A 52 11.03 -17.76 2.28
N PRO A 53 11.84 -17.96 3.34
CA PRO A 53 12.61 -19.20 3.51
C PRO A 53 11.69 -20.41 3.66
N GLU A 54 11.94 -21.47 2.89
CA GLU A 54 11.18 -22.72 3.01
C GLU A 54 11.26 -23.31 4.41
N GLY A 55 10.15 -23.88 4.87
CA GLY A 55 10.08 -24.65 6.12
C GLY A 55 10.19 -23.86 7.41
N ARG A 56 10.30 -22.53 7.36
CA ARG A 56 10.29 -21.68 8.55
C ARG A 56 8.87 -21.21 8.89
N PRO A 57 8.52 -21.10 10.20
CA PRO A 57 7.31 -20.42 10.62
C PRO A 57 7.29 -18.99 10.07
N PHE A 58 6.13 -18.52 9.63
CA PHE A 58 5.94 -17.14 9.23
C PHE A 58 5.29 -16.36 10.37
N ARG A 59 5.88 -15.25 10.74
CA ARG A 59 5.28 -14.22 11.57
C ARG A 59 5.40 -12.90 10.86
N GLY A 60 4.35 -12.08 10.93
CA GLY A 60 4.37 -10.78 10.28
C GLY A 60 3.20 -9.90 10.72
N THR A 61 3.37 -8.61 10.48
CA THR A 61 2.34 -7.59 10.71
C THR A 61 1.84 -7.05 9.37
N CYS A 62 0.52 -6.98 9.19
CA CYS A 62 -0.08 -6.31 8.06
C CYS A 62 -0.73 -5.00 8.50
N LEU A 63 -0.41 -3.91 7.82
CA LEU A 63 -1.09 -2.62 7.89
C LEU A 63 -2.01 -2.53 6.67
N LEU A 64 -3.28 -2.87 6.86
CA LEU A 64 -4.28 -2.94 5.80
C LEU A 64 -4.97 -1.58 5.64
N SER A 65 -4.83 -0.96 4.48
CA SER A 65 -5.37 0.37 4.20
C SER A 65 -6.90 0.39 4.22
N HIS A 66 -7.53 -0.57 3.56
CA HIS A 66 -8.98 -0.73 3.49
C HIS A 66 -9.36 -2.11 2.95
N LEU A 67 -10.66 -2.37 2.78
CA LEU A 67 -11.19 -3.70 2.49
C LEU A 67 -11.68 -3.89 1.04
N HIS A 68 -11.23 -3.06 0.08
CA HIS A 68 -11.48 -3.33 -1.33
C HIS A 68 -10.75 -4.60 -1.79
N TRP A 69 -11.32 -5.24 -2.81
CA TRP A 69 -10.84 -6.55 -3.28
C TRP A 69 -9.37 -6.58 -3.65
N ASP A 70 -8.88 -5.57 -4.33
CA ASP A 70 -7.51 -5.46 -4.79
C ASP A 70 -6.49 -5.30 -3.64
N HIS A 71 -6.97 -5.01 -2.41
CA HIS A 71 -6.14 -4.95 -1.21
C HIS A 71 -6.22 -6.19 -0.32
N ILE A 72 -7.17 -7.11 -0.55
CA ILE A 72 -7.39 -8.27 0.32
C ILE A 72 -7.37 -9.62 -0.40
N GLN A 73 -7.54 -9.65 -1.72
CA GLN A 73 -7.79 -10.90 -2.47
C GLN A 73 -6.59 -11.87 -2.51
N GLY A 74 -5.39 -11.42 -2.16
CA GLY A 74 -4.21 -12.28 -2.07
C GLY A 74 -4.17 -13.17 -0.83
N MET A 75 -4.86 -12.78 0.24
CA MET A 75 -4.80 -13.47 1.53
C MET A 75 -5.18 -14.95 1.46
N PRO A 76 -6.25 -15.38 0.77
CA PRO A 76 -6.61 -16.78 0.65
C PRO A 76 -5.58 -17.63 -0.08
N PHE A 77 -4.66 -17.00 -0.81
CA PHE A 77 -3.60 -17.61 -1.61
C PHE A 77 -2.21 -17.41 -1.02
N PHE A 78 -2.12 -17.09 0.27
CA PHE A 78 -0.86 -16.92 1.00
C PHE A 78 -0.41 -18.23 1.62
N PRO A 79 0.53 -18.98 1.00
CA PRO A 79 0.89 -20.34 1.42
C PRO A 79 1.32 -20.48 2.87
N PRO A 80 2.00 -19.50 3.52
CA PRO A 80 2.30 -19.59 4.93
C PRO A 80 1.08 -19.86 5.82
N MET A 81 -0.09 -19.32 5.48
CA MET A 81 -1.32 -19.56 6.27
C MET A 81 -1.88 -20.99 6.18
N LEU A 82 -1.33 -21.84 5.33
CA LEU A 82 -1.62 -23.27 5.28
C LEU A 82 -0.84 -24.08 6.35
N ARG A 83 -0.08 -23.40 7.19
CA ARG A 83 0.71 -23.98 8.29
C ARG A 83 0.15 -23.50 9.62
N ASP A 84 0.11 -24.39 10.60
CA ASP A 84 -0.38 -24.12 11.97
C ASP A 84 0.59 -23.29 12.84
N ASP A 85 1.83 -23.14 12.37
CA ASP A 85 2.86 -22.33 13.02
C ASP A 85 2.98 -20.91 12.42
N ALA A 86 2.10 -20.52 11.48
CA ALA A 86 2.06 -19.19 10.92
C ALA A 86 1.15 -18.27 11.74
N GLU A 87 1.59 -17.01 11.88
CA GLU A 87 0.88 -15.99 12.63
C GLU A 87 0.98 -14.63 11.93
N VAL A 88 -0.16 -14.00 11.67
CA VAL A 88 -0.24 -12.66 11.07
C VAL A 88 -1.15 -11.77 11.91
N THR A 89 -0.64 -10.63 12.35
CA THR A 89 -1.45 -9.58 12.95
C THR A 89 -1.84 -8.56 11.89
N VAL A 90 -3.14 -8.34 11.70
CA VAL A 90 -3.71 -7.42 10.71
C VAL A 90 -4.33 -6.22 11.42
N TYR A 91 -3.68 -5.07 11.32
CA TYR A 91 -4.24 -3.79 11.71
C TYR A 91 -5.05 -3.24 10.54
N ALA A 92 -6.35 -3.06 10.71
CA ALA A 92 -7.27 -2.74 9.64
C ALA A 92 -8.36 -1.75 10.07
N PRO A 93 -8.96 -0.98 9.14
CA PRO A 93 -9.97 0.00 9.52
C PRO A 93 -11.27 -0.67 9.96
N ARG A 94 -11.78 -0.23 11.13
CA ARG A 94 -13.16 -0.51 11.50
C ARG A 94 -14.10 0.17 10.51
N GLN A 95 -15.13 -0.53 10.07
CA GLN A 95 -16.03 -0.02 9.05
C GLN A 95 -17.02 1.03 9.61
N ALA A 96 -17.57 1.85 8.72
CA ALA A 96 -18.49 2.93 9.10
C ALA A 96 -19.80 2.44 9.74
N ASP A 97 -20.26 1.24 9.40
CA ASP A 97 -21.43 0.58 10.00
C ASP A 97 -21.13 -0.06 11.37
N GLY A 98 -19.88 0.01 11.82
CA GLY A 98 -19.41 -0.58 13.06
C GLY A 98 -18.90 -2.03 12.95
N SER A 99 -18.93 -2.64 11.76
CA SER A 99 -18.37 -3.96 11.51
C SER A 99 -16.86 -3.95 11.73
N SER A 100 -16.32 -5.03 12.31
CA SER A 100 -14.88 -5.23 12.39
C SER A 100 -14.32 -5.67 11.04
N ALA A 101 -13.05 -5.38 10.79
CA ALA A 101 -12.35 -5.89 9.60
C ALA A 101 -12.38 -7.43 9.55
N GLU A 102 -12.26 -8.10 10.71
CA GLU A 102 -12.38 -9.56 10.81
C GLU A 102 -13.72 -10.06 10.28
N THR A 103 -14.83 -9.41 10.67
CA THR A 103 -16.17 -9.80 10.22
C THR A 103 -16.27 -9.71 8.69
N VAL A 104 -15.83 -8.59 8.09
CA VAL A 104 -15.88 -8.41 6.64
C VAL A 104 -15.00 -9.43 5.93
N PHE A 105 -13.79 -9.67 6.42
CA PHE A 105 -12.89 -10.68 5.87
C PHE A 105 -13.51 -12.08 5.89
N ARG A 106 -14.08 -12.50 7.02
CA ARG A 106 -14.75 -13.79 7.17
C ARG A 106 -15.99 -13.92 6.28
N ASP A 107 -16.69 -12.82 6.06
CA ASP A 107 -17.85 -12.81 5.17
C ASP A 107 -17.47 -12.89 3.68
N THR A 108 -16.26 -12.46 3.35
CA THR A 108 -15.71 -12.44 2.00
C THR A 108 -15.02 -13.77 1.64
N VAL A 109 -14.26 -14.35 2.57
CA VAL A 109 -13.48 -15.58 2.35
C VAL A 109 -14.22 -16.78 2.92
N LYS A 110 -15.31 -17.17 2.25
CA LYS A 110 -16.15 -18.34 2.56
C LYS A 110 -17.00 -18.76 1.37
N PRO A 111 -17.56 -19.96 1.37
CA PRO A 111 -18.56 -20.36 0.36
C PRO A 111 -19.78 -19.42 0.33
N PRO A 112 -20.32 -19.08 -0.85
CA PRO A 112 -19.94 -19.57 -2.17
C PRO A 112 -18.83 -18.78 -2.87
N LEU A 113 -18.30 -17.69 -2.28
CA LEU A 113 -17.31 -16.82 -2.91
C LEU A 113 -15.91 -17.45 -2.93
N PHE A 114 -15.59 -18.21 -1.89
CA PHE A 114 -14.36 -18.97 -1.78
C PHE A 114 -14.65 -20.39 -1.26
N PRO A 115 -13.93 -21.44 -1.71
CA PRO A 115 -14.29 -22.82 -1.38
C PRO A 115 -14.04 -23.20 0.09
N VAL A 116 -13.21 -22.45 0.80
CA VAL A 116 -12.80 -22.72 2.18
C VAL A 116 -13.13 -21.49 3.04
N ASP A 117 -13.66 -21.72 4.22
CA ASP A 117 -13.84 -20.66 5.22
C ASP A 117 -12.49 -20.18 5.75
N LEU A 118 -12.32 -18.87 5.94
CA LEU A 118 -11.10 -18.29 6.50
C LEU A 118 -10.72 -18.93 7.85
N ALA A 119 -11.72 -19.29 8.67
CA ALA A 119 -11.51 -19.96 9.95
C ALA A 119 -10.96 -21.39 9.83
N ALA A 120 -10.99 -22.01 8.65
CA ALA A 120 -10.43 -23.34 8.41
C ALA A 120 -8.95 -23.30 7.98
N LEU A 121 -8.37 -22.11 7.79
CA LEU A 121 -6.92 -22.00 7.57
C LEU A 121 -6.18 -22.38 8.86
N PRO A 122 -5.13 -23.22 8.77
CA PRO A 122 -4.38 -23.63 9.95
C PRO A 122 -3.64 -22.50 10.67
N GLY A 123 -3.14 -21.52 9.89
CA GLY A 123 -2.43 -20.36 10.42
C GLY A 123 -3.35 -19.40 11.18
N THR A 124 -2.79 -18.67 12.11
CA THR A 124 -3.52 -17.74 12.98
C THR A 124 -3.54 -16.33 12.40
N LEU A 125 -4.74 -15.75 12.30
CA LEU A 125 -4.95 -14.34 11.95
C LEU A 125 -5.48 -13.60 13.18
N HIS A 126 -4.77 -12.56 13.59
CA HIS A 126 -5.20 -11.63 14.64
C HIS A 126 -5.61 -10.32 14.01
N PHE A 127 -6.89 -9.97 14.09
CA PHE A 127 -7.37 -8.68 13.60
C PHE A 127 -7.41 -7.64 14.73
N VAL A 128 -6.88 -6.47 14.46
CA VAL A 128 -6.90 -5.31 15.33
C VAL A 128 -7.57 -4.16 14.59
N ASP A 129 -8.76 -3.78 15.01
CA ASP A 129 -9.46 -2.63 14.44
C ASP A 129 -8.76 -1.34 14.85
N VAL A 130 -8.39 -0.52 13.86
CA VAL A 130 -7.80 0.80 14.07
C VAL A 130 -8.54 1.87 13.25
N LEU A 131 -8.39 3.12 13.66
CA LEU A 131 -8.84 4.30 12.91
C LEU A 131 -7.73 5.37 13.00
N ASP A 132 -8.05 6.57 13.49
CA ASP A 132 -7.04 7.61 13.77
C ASP A 132 -6.32 7.22 15.07
N SER A 133 -5.24 6.48 14.97
CA SER A 133 -4.57 5.79 16.07
C SER A 133 -3.06 5.94 16.03
N GLU A 134 -2.43 5.77 17.19
CA GLU A 134 -0.99 5.66 17.35
C GLU A 134 -0.70 4.41 18.16
N PHE A 135 0.20 3.56 17.68
CA PHE A 135 0.53 2.31 18.36
C PHE A 135 1.96 1.88 18.03
N THR A 136 2.48 0.96 18.82
CA THR A 136 3.81 0.38 18.66
C THR A 136 3.73 -1.13 18.57
N PHE A 137 4.71 -1.74 17.96
CA PHE A 137 4.94 -3.18 17.98
C PHE A 137 6.42 -3.50 17.66
N GLY A 138 6.73 -4.79 17.53
CA GLY A 138 8.10 -5.25 17.31
C GLY A 138 8.84 -5.49 18.61
N VAL A 139 10.12 -5.77 18.51
CA VAL A 139 10.99 -6.02 19.67
C VAL A 139 11.17 -4.72 20.46
N ASP A 140 10.81 -4.76 21.74
CA ASP A 140 10.86 -3.60 22.64
C ASP A 140 10.10 -2.37 22.11
N ASP A 141 8.96 -2.59 21.42
CA ASP A 141 8.15 -1.53 20.79
C ASP A 141 8.93 -0.63 19.83
N ALA A 142 9.90 -1.20 19.11
CA ALA A 142 10.83 -0.45 18.27
C ALA A 142 10.18 0.16 17.02
N VAL A 143 9.02 -0.34 16.59
CA VAL A 143 8.28 0.16 15.44
C VAL A 143 7.12 1.03 15.91
N SER A 144 7.12 2.31 15.56
CA SER A 144 6.02 3.23 15.82
C SER A 144 5.16 3.42 14.58
N VAL A 145 3.86 3.37 14.73
CA VAL A 145 2.89 3.53 13.65
C VAL A 145 1.86 4.59 14.00
N VAL A 146 1.62 5.48 13.04
CA VAL A 146 0.50 6.43 13.05
C VAL A 146 -0.43 6.04 11.91
N SER A 147 -1.71 5.86 12.20
CA SER A 147 -2.76 5.70 11.21
C SER A 147 -3.70 6.89 11.22
N ARG A 148 -4.10 7.37 10.05
CA ARG A 148 -5.10 8.44 9.89
C ARG A 148 -6.05 8.08 8.77
N ARG A 149 -7.32 8.44 8.93
CA ARG A 149 -8.29 8.34 7.83
C ARG A 149 -7.93 9.31 6.72
N ILE A 150 -7.94 8.81 5.50
CA ILE A 150 -7.70 9.59 4.28
C ILE A 150 -8.95 9.53 3.40
N PRO A 151 -9.21 10.57 2.58
CA PRO A 151 -10.32 10.58 1.65
C PRO A 151 -10.26 9.41 0.66
N HIS A 152 -11.31 8.61 0.62
CA HIS A 152 -11.54 7.53 -0.35
C HIS A 152 -12.99 7.04 -0.23
N VAL A 153 -13.41 6.13 -1.12
CA VAL A 153 -14.72 5.46 -1.03
C VAL A 153 -14.65 4.37 0.05
N GLY A 154 -15.40 4.55 1.14
CA GLY A 154 -15.34 3.68 2.32
C GLY A 154 -14.31 4.15 3.36
N THR A 155 -14.19 3.39 4.46
CA THR A 155 -13.23 3.72 5.53
C THR A 155 -11.83 3.29 5.11
N THR A 156 -10.95 4.26 4.87
CA THR A 156 -9.60 4.04 4.37
C THR A 156 -8.57 4.74 5.25
N LEU A 157 -7.47 4.05 5.51
CA LEU A 157 -6.35 4.54 6.31
C LEU A 157 -5.10 4.73 5.47
N GLY A 158 -4.41 5.83 5.72
CA GLY A 158 -2.98 5.92 5.45
C GLY A 158 -2.21 5.52 6.70
N PHE A 159 -0.96 5.09 6.51
CA PHE A 159 -0.05 4.71 7.58
C PHE A 159 1.27 5.45 7.49
N ARG A 160 1.79 5.86 8.63
CA ARG A 160 3.17 6.32 8.81
C ARG A 160 3.86 5.33 9.74
N VAL A 161 4.95 4.73 9.26
CA VAL A 161 5.80 3.80 10.01
C VAL A 161 7.13 4.46 10.28
N GLU A 162 7.52 4.50 11.55
CA GLU A 162 8.81 5.01 11.98
C GLU A 162 9.61 3.92 12.68
N TRP A 163 10.87 3.75 12.26
CA TRP A 163 11.83 2.85 12.87
C TRP A 163 13.23 3.46 12.82
N ARG A 164 13.88 3.58 13.97
CA ARG A 164 15.25 4.15 14.12
C ARG A 164 15.43 5.49 13.39
N GLY A 165 14.43 6.36 13.46
CA GLY A 165 14.45 7.68 12.82
C GLY A 165 14.29 7.65 11.29
N ARG A 166 13.87 6.51 10.70
CA ARG A 166 13.46 6.41 9.30
C ARG A 166 11.96 6.34 9.20
N VAL A 167 11.42 7.03 8.23
CA VAL A 167 9.98 7.22 8.06
C VAL A 167 9.51 6.78 6.69
N VAL A 168 8.51 5.89 6.68
CA VAL A 168 7.76 5.50 5.48
C VAL A 168 6.30 5.89 5.67
N ALA A 169 5.71 6.55 4.67
CA ALA A 169 4.28 6.80 4.61
C ALA A 169 3.65 5.99 3.47
N TYR A 170 2.48 5.40 3.72
CA TYR A 170 1.73 4.59 2.75
C TYR A 170 0.30 5.11 2.66
N LEU A 171 -0.05 5.64 1.49
CA LEU A 171 -1.37 6.17 1.14
C LEU A 171 -1.76 5.62 -0.25
N SER A 172 -2.10 4.32 -0.32
CA SER A 172 -2.33 3.62 -1.60
C SER A 172 -3.50 4.16 -2.38
N ASP A 173 -4.61 4.50 -1.68
CA ASP A 173 -5.86 4.98 -2.24
C ASP A 173 -6.20 6.30 -1.54
N HIS A 174 -5.97 7.39 -2.24
CA HIS A 174 -6.17 8.73 -1.69
C HIS A 174 -6.85 9.64 -2.68
N GLN A 175 -8.11 9.96 -2.42
CA GLN A 175 -8.92 10.78 -3.30
C GLN A 175 -8.52 12.26 -3.23
N GLN A 176 -8.18 12.82 -4.37
CA GLN A 176 -8.06 14.26 -4.59
C GLN A 176 -9.45 14.92 -4.55
N PRO A 177 -9.60 16.18 -4.08
CA PRO A 177 -10.88 16.89 -4.18
C PRO A 177 -11.41 16.93 -5.62
N CYS A 178 -12.72 16.63 -5.81
CA CYS A 178 -13.34 16.51 -7.13
C CYS A 178 -13.36 17.81 -7.94
N ASP A 179 -13.15 18.97 -7.29
CA ASP A 179 -12.99 20.25 -7.97
C ASP A 179 -11.60 20.42 -8.61
N GLY A 180 -10.74 19.40 -8.48
CA GLY A 180 -9.38 19.39 -9.00
C GLY A 180 -8.39 20.23 -8.18
N SER A 181 -8.81 20.76 -7.04
CA SER A 181 -7.92 21.55 -6.18
C SER A 181 -6.83 20.69 -5.54
N PHE A 182 -5.70 21.30 -5.26
CA PHE A 182 -4.60 20.71 -4.51
C PHE A 182 -4.75 21.09 -3.03
N ALA A 183 -5.65 20.36 -2.36
CA ALA A 183 -5.90 20.50 -0.93
C ALA A 183 -5.92 19.10 -0.30
N ALA A 184 -5.24 18.93 0.83
CA ALA A 184 -5.14 17.68 1.57
C ALA A 184 -5.67 17.84 2.99
N THR A 185 -6.13 16.73 3.57
CA THR A 185 -6.47 16.69 4.99
C THR A 185 -5.21 16.84 5.85
N GLU A 186 -5.38 17.36 7.08
CA GLU A 186 -4.27 17.46 8.03
C GLU A 186 -3.65 16.09 8.30
N GLY A 187 -4.49 15.04 8.41
CA GLY A 187 -4.03 13.67 8.61
C GLY A 187 -3.14 13.16 7.46
N ALA A 188 -3.49 13.42 6.19
CA ALA A 188 -2.66 13.02 5.06
C ALA A 188 -1.29 13.75 5.06
N LEU A 189 -1.29 15.05 5.37
CA LEU A 189 -0.05 15.82 5.51
C LEU A 189 0.79 15.34 6.71
N GLU A 190 0.16 15.03 7.85
CA GLU A 190 0.82 14.47 9.03
C GLU A 190 1.55 13.18 8.70
N LEU A 191 0.87 12.24 8.03
CA LEU A 191 1.46 10.97 7.64
C LEU A 191 2.71 11.14 6.76
N CYS A 192 2.66 12.07 5.81
CA CYS A 192 3.73 12.30 4.84
C CYS A 192 4.85 13.21 5.34
N ARG A 193 4.66 13.91 6.48
CA ARG A 193 5.58 14.95 6.99
C ARG A 193 7.00 14.44 7.13
N ASP A 194 7.94 15.08 6.38
CA ASP A 194 9.39 14.80 6.38
C ASP A 194 9.74 13.32 6.16
N ALA A 195 8.85 12.54 5.49
CA ALA A 195 9.07 11.12 5.26
C ALA A 195 10.29 10.87 4.37
N ASP A 196 11.06 9.82 4.70
CA ASP A 196 12.15 9.35 3.83
C ASP A 196 11.60 8.78 2.52
N LEU A 197 10.40 8.16 2.58
CA LEU A 197 9.69 7.66 1.42
C LEU A 197 8.17 7.75 1.64
N VAL A 198 7.47 8.36 0.71
CA VAL A 198 6.02 8.31 0.56
C VAL A 198 5.68 7.34 -0.57
N ILE A 199 4.80 6.37 -0.31
CA ILE A 199 4.16 5.53 -1.31
C ILE A 199 2.74 6.06 -1.45
N HIS A 200 2.37 6.54 -2.63
CA HIS A 200 1.11 7.26 -2.80
C HIS A 200 0.39 6.85 -4.06
N ASP A 201 -0.96 6.83 -3.97
CA ASP A 201 -1.86 6.76 -5.11
C ASP A 201 -1.41 7.73 -6.22
N ALA A 202 -1.37 7.23 -7.43
CA ALA A 202 -0.99 8.01 -8.60
C ALA A 202 -1.72 7.46 -9.84
N GLN A 203 -3.02 7.18 -9.69
CA GLN A 203 -3.77 6.38 -10.67
C GLN A 203 -4.06 7.17 -11.94
N TYR A 204 -4.43 8.47 -11.83
CA TYR A 204 -5.00 9.20 -12.94
C TYR A 204 -4.09 10.30 -13.51
N THR A 205 -4.26 10.53 -14.80
CA THR A 205 -3.90 11.79 -15.43
C THR A 205 -4.97 12.85 -15.15
N PRO A 206 -4.68 14.16 -15.32
CA PRO A 206 -5.70 15.21 -15.16
C PRO A 206 -6.92 15.01 -16.08
N ALA A 207 -6.74 14.47 -17.28
CA ALA A 207 -7.84 14.22 -18.23
C ALA A 207 -8.76 13.08 -17.76
N GLU A 208 -8.20 11.99 -17.25
CA GLU A 208 -8.95 10.86 -16.70
C GLU A 208 -9.68 11.24 -15.41
N PHE A 209 -9.04 12.07 -14.59
CA PHE A 209 -9.63 12.53 -13.33
C PHE A 209 -10.93 13.31 -13.52
N VAL A 210 -11.08 14.07 -14.60
CA VAL A 210 -12.33 14.81 -14.88
C VAL A 210 -13.54 13.87 -14.94
N GLU A 211 -13.35 12.66 -15.48
CA GLU A 211 -14.41 11.67 -15.63
C GLU A 211 -14.56 10.73 -14.42
N LYS A 212 -13.52 10.64 -13.57
CA LYS A 212 -13.40 9.66 -12.49
C LYS A 212 -13.15 10.30 -11.11
N CYS A 213 -13.47 11.58 -10.94
CA CYS A 213 -13.08 12.35 -9.74
C CYS A 213 -13.64 11.79 -8.43
N ASP A 214 -14.73 11.04 -8.48
CA ASP A 214 -15.42 10.42 -7.34
C ASP A 214 -15.12 8.91 -7.17
N TRP A 215 -14.12 8.38 -7.91
CA TRP A 215 -13.76 6.98 -7.84
C TRP A 215 -12.76 6.64 -6.71
N GLY A 216 -12.34 7.64 -5.96
CA GLY A 216 -11.54 7.42 -4.75
C GLY A 216 -10.02 7.60 -4.94
N HIS A 217 -9.57 8.12 -6.09
CA HIS A 217 -8.16 8.24 -6.43
C HIS A 217 -7.75 9.67 -6.76
N CYS A 218 -6.47 9.87 -7.07
CA CYS A 218 -5.92 11.17 -7.39
C CYS A 218 -5.14 11.19 -8.70
N THR A 219 -4.78 12.42 -9.11
CA THR A 219 -3.85 12.61 -10.21
C THR A 219 -2.40 12.42 -9.74
N ILE A 220 -1.54 12.03 -10.69
CA ILE A 220 -0.09 11.97 -10.46
C ILE A 220 0.45 13.34 -9.98
N ASP A 221 -0.06 14.43 -10.56
CA ASP A 221 0.34 15.78 -10.17
C ASP A 221 -0.03 16.12 -8.72
N TYR A 222 -1.18 15.63 -8.24
CA TYR A 222 -1.59 15.77 -6.84
C TYR A 222 -0.66 15.00 -5.91
N ALA A 223 -0.28 13.76 -6.26
CA ALA A 223 0.65 12.96 -5.48
C ALA A 223 2.01 13.65 -5.33
N VAL A 224 2.54 14.21 -6.43
CA VAL A 224 3.79 14.99 -6.42
C VAL A 224 3.66 16.24 -5.56
N TRP A 225 2.54 16.96 -5.68
CA TRP A 225 2.29 18.14 -4.87
C TRP A 225 2.23 17.82 -3.38
N LEU A 226 1.44 16.80 -2.99
CA LEU A 226 1.24 16.44 -1.58
C LEU A 226 2.55 16.00 -0.92
N ALA A 227 3.32 15.13 -1.58
CA ALA A 227 4.59 14.68 -1.04
C ALA A 227 5.60 15.83 -0.88
N ALA A 228 5.65 16.76 -1.85
CA ALA A 228 6.52 17.93 -1.77
C ALA A 228 6.06 18.92 -0.68
N GLU A 229 4.75 19.17 -0.56
CA GLU A 229 4.16 20.06 0.47
C GLU A 229 4.43 19.54 1.88
N ALA A 230 4.41 18.21 2.05
CA ALA A 230 4.74 17.54 3.32
C ALA A 230 6.26 17.47 3.62
N GLY A 231 7.12 17.96 2.72
CA GLY A 231 8.58 17.91 2.90
C GLY A 231 9.19 16.50 2.74
N ALA A 232 8.51 15.59 2.09
CA ALA A 232 9.02 14.24 1.84
C ALA A 232 10.28 14.26 0.96
N LYS A 233 11.19 13.31 1.18
CA LYS A 233 12.43 13.22 0.40
C LYS A 233 12.23 12.48 -0.92
N ARG A 234 11.41 11.42 -0.90
CA ARG A 234 11.13 10.58 -2.07
C ARG A 234 9.65 10.24 -2.15
N LEU A 235 9.16 10.09 -3.39
CA LEU A 235 7.82 9.62 -3.73
C LEU A 235 7.90 8.42 -4.64
N ALA A 236 7.25 7.33 -4.26
CA ALA A 236 6.90 6.21 -5.11
C ALA A 236 5.48 6.41 -5.64
N LEU A 237 5.32 6.61 -6.96
CA LEU A 237 4.02 6.56 -7.61
C LEU A 237 3.53 5.11 -7.56
N PHE A 238 2.34 4.90 -7.04
CA PHE A 238 1.80 3.60 -6.73
C PHE A 238 0.35 3.48 -7.24
N HIS A 239 -0.24 2.31 -7.14
CA HIS A 239 -1.64 2.08 -7.51
C HIS A 239 -1.95 2.47 -8.96
N HIS A 240 -1.07 2.03 -9.90
CA HIS A 240 -1.17 2.39 -11.31
C HIS A 240 -2.47 1.91 -11.93
N ASP A 241 -3.11 2.77 -12.75
CA ASP A 241 -4.34 2.41 -13.48
C ASP A 241 -4.08 1.15 -14.34
N PRO A 242 -4.94 0.11 -14.27
CA PRO A 242 -4.76 -1.12 -15.04
C PRO A 242 -4.82 -0.92 -16.55
N SER A 243 -5.32 0.22 -17.04
CA SER A 243 -5.34 0.58 -18.46
C SER A 243 -4.03 1.23 -18.95
N HIS A 244 -3.13 1.60 -18.04
CA HIS A 244 -1.83 2.16 -18.40
C HIS A 244 -0.83 1.03 -18.65
N ASP A 245 -0.37 0.90 -19.88
CA ASP A 245 0.72 0.01 -20.26
C ASP A 245 2.10 0.53 -19.80
N ASP A 246 3.14 -0.24 -20.04
CA ASP A 246 4.50 0.08 -19.62
C ASP A 246 5.03 1.37 -20.25
N ASP A 247 4.75 1.59 -21.55
CA ASP A 247 5.17 2.79 -22.27
C ASP A 247 4.46 4.02 -21.72
N ARG A 248 3.16 3.91 -21.44
CA ARG A 248 2.38 4.98 -20.84
C ARG A 248 2.89 5.32 -19.45
N LEU A 249 3.19 4.34 -18.61
CA LEU A 249 3.75 4.58 -17.28
C LEU A 249 5.14 5.20 -17.35
N ASP A 250 5.96 4.88 -18.35
CA ASP A 250 7.26 5.54 -18.57
C ASP A 250 7.09 7.04 -18.86
N GLU A 251 6.17 7.40 -19.76
CA GLU A 251 5.87 8.80 -20.07
C GLU A 251 5.40 9.56 -18.83
N LEU A 252 4.44 8.99 -18.10
CA LEU A 252 3.87 9.60 -16.89
C LEU A 252 4.91 9.74 -15.78
N CYS A 253 5.74 8.73 -15.58
CA CYS A 253 6.84 8.77 -14.62
C CYS A 253 7.87 9.84 -14.97
N ALA A 254 8.26 9.94 -16.24
CA ALA A 254 9.22 10.95 -16.69
C ALA A 254 8.70 12.38 -16.43
N ALA A 255 7.42 12.62 -16.69
CA ALA A 255 6.78 13.92 -16.38
C ALA A 255 6.77 14.20 -14.88
N ALA A 256 6.42 13.20 -14.06
CA ALA A 256 6.40 13.30 -12.60
C ALA A 256 7.78 13.54 -11.99
N VAL A 257 8.83 12.91 -12.52
CA VAL A 257 10.23 13.16 -12.11
C VAL A 257 10.61 14.62 -12.31
N ILE A 258 10.33 15.18 -13.50
CA ILE A 258 10.60 16.61 -13.79
C ILE A 258 9.81 17.53 -12.83
N ALA A 259 8.55 17.20 -12.55
CA ALA A 259 7.72 17.97 -11.64
C ALA A 259 8.24 17.91 -10.19
N GLY A 260 8.70 16.74 -9.75
CA GLY A 260 9.30 16.51 -8.44
C GLY A 260 10.63 17.24 -8.27
N GLU A 261 11.54 17.16 -9.24
CA GLU A 261 12.83 17.85 -9.21
C GLU A 261 12.67 19.38 -9.00
N ARG A 262 11.68 20.00 -9.64
CA ARG A 262 11.36 21.43 -9.45
C ARG A 262 10.92 21.78 -8.04
N ARG A 263 10.53 20.77 -7.25
CA ARG A 263 10.08 20.90 -5.85
C ARG A 263 11.08 20.32 -4.84
N GLY A 264 12.24 19.83 -5.30
CA GLY A 264 13.25 19.19 -4.45
C GLY A 264 12.85 17.76 -4.00
N LEU A 265 11.91 17.12 -4.69
CA LEU A 265 11.39 15.77 -4.41
C LEU A 265 11.93 14.77 -5.44
N SER A 266 12.50 13.68 -4.97
CA SER A 266 12.88 12.55 -5.84
C SER A 266 11.67 11.66 -6.10
N VAL A 267 11.28 11.44 -7.37
CA VAL A 267 10.10 10.67 -7.76
C VAL A 267 10.51 9.46 -8.59
N PHE A 268 9.82 8.34 -8.37
CA PHE A 268 9.92 7.15 -9.23
C PHE A 268 8.57 6.44 -9.28
N ALA A 269 8.31 5.69 -10.35
CA ALA A 269 7.16 4.79 -10.39
C ALA A 269 7.55 3.43 -9.77
N ALA A 270 6.75 2.94 -8.84
CA ALA A 270 6.92 1.63 -8.24
C ALA A 270 6.68 0.52 -9.27
N ARG A 271 7.46 -0.55 -9.19
CA ARG A 271 7.31 -1.74 -10.05
C ARG A 271 7.51 -3.02 -9.25
N GLU A 272 6.86 -4.08 -9.68
CA GLU A 272 7.02 -5.39 -9.05
C GLU A 272 8.46 -5.86 -9.03
N GLY A 273 8.88 -6.47 -7.91
CA GLY A 273 10.24 -6.95 -7.68
C GLY A 273 11.25 -5.85 -7.35
N GLN A 274 10.87 -4.57 -7.43
CA GLN A 274 11.76 -3.47 -7.08
C GLN A 274 11.97 -3.41 -5.56
N THR A 275 13.23 -3.46 -5.15
CA THR A 275 13.63 -3.22 -3.75
C THR A 275 14.30 -1.86 -3.62
N VAL A 276 13.88 -1.08 -2.64
CA VAL A 276 14.45 0.24 -2.34
C VAL A 276 14.90 0.31 -0.88
N SER A 277 16.06 0.92 -0.63
CA SER A 277 16.50 1.24 0.71
C SER A 277 15.81 2.51 1.21
N VAL A 278 15.28 2.48 2.43
CA VAL A 278 14.71 3.68 3.07
C VAL A 278 15.86 4.48 3.70
N GLY A 279 16.11 5.67 3.19
CA GLY A 279 17.13 6.58 3.72
C GLY A 279 18.39 6.72 2.88
N ASP A 280 18.59 5.94 1.82
CA ASP A 280 19.67 6.17 0.86
C ASP A 280 19.15 6.94 -0.36
N PRO A 281 19.91 7.88 -0.93
CA PRO A 281 19.56 8.47 -2.21
C PRO A 281 19.49 7.37 -3.27
N VAL A 282 18.50 7.46 -4.17
CA VAL A 282 18.41 6.57 -5.33
C VAL A 282 19.71 6.72 -6.10
N SER A 283 20.58 5.67 -6.08
CA SER A 283 21.65 5.61 -7.06
C SER A 283 20.99 5.50 -8.42
N SER A 284 21.15 6.55 -9.23
CA SER A 284 20.74 6.55 -10.62
C SER A 284 21.36 5.33 -11.33
N LEU A 285 20.53 4.36 -11.66
CA LEU A 285 20.83 3.28 -12.61
C LEU A 285 20.28 3.65 -13.97
#